data_2998f1ffae23c31815bafb3e4209494d
#
_entry.id   2998f1ffae23c31815bafb3e4209494d
#
_cell.length_a   1.000
_cell.length_b   1.000
_cell.length_c   1.000
_cell.angle_alpha   90.00
_cell.angle_beta   90.00
_cell.angle_gamma   90.00
#
_symmetry.space_group_name_H-M   'P 1'
#
loop_
_entity.id
_entity.type
_entity.pdbx_description
1 polymer ?
#
loop_
_entity_poly.entity_id
_entity_poly.type
_entity_poly.pdbx_seq_one_letter_code
_entity_poly.pdbx_strand_id
1 'polypeptide(L)'
;MIDVNNEYTVKIESVSSDGNGICHIDGMAVFVPYTAAGDEVKIKITNVKKRFAEGVLTEIIMPSLDRTTPDCGIFGKCGGCSLRHIKYEKQLEVKRDIINNAMRRIGGFKDFNVSEIIGMENPTRYRNKTIFHADKNSVGFYSAKSHTVVPVTDCAIGAEENAEIINAISEFNMTELFTRKSFSTGDIMVCVKAENTDAKKLTAAVSGACKSVKSIYLNGENIYGSAAITDTLCGIEFRISPESFFQVNPVQTEKLYAKALEFAGLDKTMTVMDIYCGIGTISLCAAKKAKRVIGVEIVERAIDDAKENAKLNGISNAEFYARGAEKIVPYLVKSGEVPDVVILDPPRKGSDEKTLGAILRSKPERIVYVSCNPATLARDARFLSDGGYTVSKAAAVDLFPHTSHVETVVLMSKVSREPSLLQL
;
A
#
# COMPACT_ATOMS: atom_id res chain seq x y z
N MET A 1 -3.53 38.66 8.37
CA MET A 1 -4.51 37.82 7.59
C MET A 1 -3.74 37.20 6.43
N ILE A 2 -3.88 35.92 6.21
CA ILE A 2 -3.19 35.22 5.10
C ILE A 2 -3.97 35.46 3.82
N ASP A 3 -3.30 35.99 2.78
CA ASP A 3 -3.90 36.24 1.48
C ASP A 3 -3.19 35.47 0.38
N VAL A 4 -3.94 35.06 -0.65
CA VAL A 4 -3.40 34.40 -1.84
C VAL A 4 -2.38 35.31 -2.54
N ASN A 5 -1.31 34.74 -3.05
CA ASN A 5 -0.15 35.37 -3.68
C ASN A 5 0.83 36.09 -2.72
N ASN A 6 0.53 36.22 -1.43
CA ASN A 6 1.52 36.76 -0.49
C ASN A 6 2.64 35.74 -0.23
N GLU A 7 3.83 36.28 0.01
CA GLU A 7 5.02 35.51 0.35
C GLU A 7 5.34 35.63 1.85
N TYR A 8 5.79 34.52 2.44
CA TYR A 8 6.16 34.45 3.85
C TYR A 8 7.45 33.66 4.02
N THR A 9 8.30 34.10 4.93
CA THR A 9 9.40 33.31 5.44
C THR A 9 8.90 32.53 6.65
N VAL A 10 9.02 31.21 6.62
CA VAL A 10 8.48 30.32 7.64
C VAL A 10 9.46 29.20 7.97
N LYS A 11 9.33 28.66 9.17
CA LYS A 11 10.00 27.41 9.56
C LYS A 11 9.01 26.25 9.48
N ILE A 12 9.41 25.18 8.82
CA ILE A 12 8.60 23.94 8.73
C ILE A 12 8.72 23.17 10.05
N GLU A 13 7.58 22.90 10.68
CA GLU A 13 7.49 22.29 12.00
C GLU A 13 7.40 20.77 11.94
N SER A 14 6.66 20.24 10.95
CA SER A 14 6.40 18.81 10.81
C SER A 14 6.00 18.46 9.37
N VAL A 15 5.73 17.17 9.12
CA VAL A 15 5.26 16.66 7.82
C VAL A 15 3.89 16.01 7.98
N SER A 16 2.96 16.33 7.07
CA SER A 16 1.59 15.81 7.06
C SER A 16 1.51 14.38 6.55
N SER A 17 0.33 13.75 6.68
CA SER A 17 0.02 12.43 6.11
C SER A 17 0.15 12.37 4.59
N ASP A 18 0.06 13.50 3.91
CA ASP A 18 0.21 13.59 2.45
C ASP A 18 1.66 13.90 2.02
N GLY A 19 2.58 14.01 2.99
CA GLY A 19 3.99 14.32 2.73
C GLY A 19 4.28 15.80 2.51
N ASN A 20 3.35 16.70 2.84
CA ASN A 20 3.58 18.14 2.79
C ASN A 20 4.15 18.63 4.14
N GLY A 21 5.14 19.53 4.10
CA GLY A 21 5.54 20.22 5.32
C GLY A 21 4.42 21.08 5.88
N ILE A 22 4.40 21.25 7.19
CA ILE A 22 3.42 22.05 7.93
C ILE A 22 4.16 23.17 8.64
N CYS A 23 3.66 24.40 8.47
CA CYS A 23 4.01 25.55 9.30
C CYS A 23 2.73 26.27 9.71
N HIS A 24 2.85 27.26 10.59
CA HIS A 24 1.72 28.10 11.00
C HIS A 24 2.02 29.58 10.71
N ILE A 25 1.03 30.28 10.18
CA ILE A 25 1.02 31.74 10.01
C ILE A 25 -0.24 32.27 10.67
N ASP A 26 -0.11 33.21 11.60
CA ASP A 26 -1.24 33.79 12.34
C ASP A 26 -2.15 32.69 12.98
N GLY A 27 -1.59 31.57 13.40
CA GLY A 27 -2.31 30.43 14.00
C GLY A 27 -3.02 29.51 13.00
N MET A 28 -2.93 29.78 11.69
CA MET A 28 -3.48 28.94 10.62
C MET A 28 -2.42 28.01 10.08
N ALA A 29 -2.71 26.70 9.99
CA ALA A 29 -1.83 25.72 9.38
C ALA A 29 -1.67 25.96 7.86
N VAL A 30 -0.43 25.91 7.37
CA VAL A 30 -0.10 26.03 5.95
C VAL A 30 0.63 24.78 5.51
N PHE A 31 0.14 24.16 4.42
CA PHE A 31 0.73 22.95 3.84
C PHE A 31 1.61 23.31 2.65
N VAL A 32 2.88 22.88 2.68
CA VAL A 32 3.89 23.23 1.67
C VAL A 32 4.54 21.95 1.14
N PRO A 33 4.29 21.53 -0.10
CA PRO A 33 4.93 20.35 -0.70
C PRO A 33 6.47 20.50 -0.77
N TYR A 34 7.16 19.35 -0.71
CA TYR A 34 8.61 19.23 -0.92
C TYR A 34 9.47 19.99 0.10
N THR A 35 8.93 20.21 1.30
CA THR A 35 9.66 20.77 2.44
C THR A 35 9.83 19.72 3.54
N ALA A 36 10.91 19.82 4.30
CA ALA A 36 11.26 18.95 5.42
C ALA A 36 11.10 19.67 6.75
N ALA A 37 10.78 18.96 7.81
CA ALA A 37 10.77 19.54 9.16
C ALA A 37 12.14 20.13 9.49
N GLY A 38 12.15 21.36 10.03
CA GLY A 38 13.38 22.13 10.33
C GLY A 38 13.87 23.00 9.20
N ASP A 39 13.30 22.91 7.98
CA ASP A 39 13.61 23.88 6.90
C ASP A 39 13.16 25.30 7.29
N GLU A 40 13.99 26.30 6.99
CA GLU A 40 13.58 27.68 6.90
C GLU A 40 13.43 28.05 5.44
N VAL A 41 12.21 28.45 5.04
CA VAL A 41 11.83 28.56 3.62
C VAL A 41 11.02 29.82 3.36
N LYS A 42 11.13 30.32 2.12
CA LYS A 42 10.21 31.29 1.57
C LYS A 42 9.12 30.55 0.79
N ILE A 43 7.88 30.87 1.08
CA ILE A 43 6.72 30.25 0.46
C ILE A 43 5.79 31.31 -0.12
N LYS A 44 5.05 30.95 -1.16
CA LYS A 44 3.98 31.75 -1.72
C LYS A 44 2.65 31.06 -1.50
N ILE A 45 1.67 31.74 -0.91
CA ILE A 45 0.33 31.20 -0.69
C ILE A 45 -0.40 31.04 -2.01
N THR A 46 -0.91 29.84 -2.27
CA THR A 46 -1.66 29.50 -3.49
C THR A 46 -3.16 29.36 -3.27
N ASN A 47 -3.57 29.01 -2.05
CA ASN A 47 -4.97 28.77 -1.72
C ASN A 47 -5.20 28.99 -0.22
N VAL A 48 -6.33 29.60 0.12
CA VAL A 48 -6.74 29.82 1.51
C VAL A 48 -8.12 29.18 1.72
N LYS A 49 -8.20 28.25 2.67
CA LYS A 49 -9.45 27.59 3.09
C LYS A 49 -9.86 28.08 4.48
N LYS A 50 -11.03 27.70 4.95
CA LYS A 50 -11.56 28.10 6.27
C LYS A 50 -10.65 27.71 7.44
N ARG A 51 -9.93 26.59 7.35
CA ARG A 51 -9.15 26.01 8.47
C ARG A 51 -7.65 25.83 8.18
N PHE A 52 -7.22 26.02 6.95
CA PHE A 52 -5.83 25.85 6.52
C PHE A 52 -5.57 26.63 5.23
N ALA A 53 -4.29 26.83 4.93
CA ALA A 53 -3.87 27.35 3.63
C ALA A 53 -2.89 26.37 2.95
N GLU A 54 -2.69 26.55 1.65
CA GLU A 54 -1.72 25.83 0.84
C GLU A 54 -0.72 26.84 0.28
N GLY A 55 0.55 26.47 0.30
CA GLY A 55 1.62 27.26 -0.26
C GLY A 55 2.50 26.44 -1.18
N VAL A 56 3.29 27.12 -2.00
CA VAL A 56 4.37 26.52 -2.80
C VAL A 56 5.70 27.04 -2.30
N LEU A 57 6.68 26.17 -2.27
CA LEU A 57 8.07 26.49 -1.96
C LEU A 57 8.64 27.38 -3.08
N THR A 58 9.15 28.57 -2.74
CA THR A 58 9.83 29.46 -3.67
C THR A 58 11.35 29.47 -3.47
N GLU A 59 11.80 29.35 -2.20
CA GLU A 59 13.23 29.38 -1.87
C GLU A 59 13.49 28.61 -0.57
N ILE A 60 14.62 27.91 -0.49
CA ILE A 60 15.12 27.32 0.77
C ILE A 60 16.18 28.27 1.30
N ILE A 61 15.88 28.95 2.43
CA ILE A 61 16.79 29.90 3.08
C ILE A 61 17.82 29.12 3.90
N MET A 62 17.37 28.21 4.74
CA MET A 62 18.22 27.32 5.52
C MET A 62 17.66 25.90 5.46
N PRO A 63 18.37 24.96 4.80
CA PRO A 63 17.91 23.59 4.71
C PRO A 63 18.00 22.87 6.05
N SER A 64 17.03 22.03 6.34
CA SER A 64 17.08 21.09 7.45
C SER A 64 18.25 20.12 7.30
N LEU A 65 18.83 19.69 8.42
CA LEU A 65 19.84 18.61 8.45
C LEU A 65 19.29 17.27 7.96
N ASP A 66 17.97 17.12 7.96
CA ASP A 66 17.27 15.92 7.51
C ASP A 66 17.06 15.88 5.98
N ARG A 67 17.41 16.94 5.26
CA ARG A 67 17.36 16.97 3.80
C ARG A 67 18.42 16.11 3.15
N THR A 68 18.09 15.61 1.96
CA THR A 68 19.01 15.02 1.00
C THR A 68 18.68 15.51 -0.40
N THR A 69 19.65 15.45 -1.30
CA THR A 69 19.42 15.72 -2.72
C THR A 69 18.70 14.52 -3.34
N PRO A 70 17.50 14.72 -3.93
CA PRO A 70 16.81 13.63 -4.63
C PRO A 70 17.65 13.12 -5.81
N ASP A 71 17.81 11.80 -5.89
CA ASP A 71 18.50 11.09 -6.97
C ASP A 71 17.61 10.80 -8.19
N CYS A 72 16.44 11.44 -8.27
CA CYS A 72 15.46 11.31 -9.34
C CYS A 72 15.30 12.66 -10.06
N GLY A 73 15.67 12.73 -11.35
CA GLY A 73 15.63 13.98 -12.14
C GLY A 73 14.24 14.57 -12.38
N ILE A 74 13.17 13.81 -12.12
CA ILE A 74 11.78 14.25 -12.24
C ILE A 74 11.07 14.41 -10.89
N PHE A 75 11.82 14.33 -9.77
CA PHE A 75 11.26 14.59 -8.45
C PHE A 75 10.67 16.01 -8.38
N GLY A 76 9.51 16.13 -7.76
CA GLY A 76 8.77 17.40 -7.68
C GLY A 76 7.91 17.71 -8.92
N LYS A 77 8.12 17.02 -10.04
CA LYS A 77 7.26 17.08 -11.24
C LYS A 77 6.32 15.90 -11.31
N CYS A 78 6.87 14.68 -11.17
CA CYS A 78 6.12 13.45 -11.07
C CYS A 78 5.40 13.34 -9.72
N GLY A 79 4.14 12.89 -9.71
CA GLY A 79 3.32 12.70 -8.50
C GLY A 79 3.64 11.44 -7.68
N GLY A 80 4.67 10.66 -8.05
CA GLY A 80 4.90 9.35 -7.46
C GLY A 80 5.57 9.37 -6.08
N CYS A 81 6.53 10.27 -5.85
CA CYS A 81 7.30 10.37 -4.60
C CYS A 81 7.06 11.71 -3.90
N SER A 82 6.80 11.69 -2.60
CA SER A 82 6.55 12.89 -1.80
C SER A 82 7.66 13.20 -0.77
N LEU A 83 8.48 12.21 -0.40
CA LEU A 83 9.48 12.33 0.67
C LEU A 83 10.93 12.13 0.22
N ARG A 84 11.21 11.99 -1.09
CA ARG A 84 12.56 11.65 -1.59
C ARG A 84 13.63 12.72 -1.31
N HIS A 85 13.23 13.91 -0.91
CA HIS A 85 14.10 15.00 -0.48
C HIS A 85 14.47 14.95 1.01
N ILE A 86 13.98 13.94 1.74
CA ILE A 86 14.23 13.70 3.15
C ILE A 86 15.08 12.42 3.30
N LYS A 87 16.08 12.42 4.17
CA LYS A 87 16.90 11.24 4.49
C LYS A 87 16.00 10.06 4.87
N TYR A 88 16.36 8.85 4.42
CA TYR A 88 15.47 7.70 4.53
C TYR A 88 15.08 7.35 5.98
N GLU A 89 16.04 7.40 6.90
CA GLU A 89 15.81 7.15 8.32
C GLU A 89 14.76 8.14 8.89
N LYS A 90 14.81 9.39 8.41
CA LYS A 90 13.85 10.42 8.82
C LYS A 90 12.47 10.23 8.18
N GLN A 91 12.40 9.67 6.98
CA GLN A 91 11.11 9.26 6.40
C GLN A 91 10.41 8.23 7.31
N LEU A 92 11.14 7.30 7.92
CA LEU A 92 10.58 6.32 8.85
C LEU A 92 10.00 6.98 10.11
N GLU A 93 10.68 7.99 10.67
CA GLU A 93 10.16 8.77 11.79
C GLU A 93 8.87 9.51 11.41
N VAL A 94 8.86 10.19 10.25
CA VAL A 94 7.65 10.85 9.71
C VAL A 94 6.48 9.87 9.60
N LYS A 95 6.71 8.66 9.09
CA LYS A 95 5.69 7.62 8.95
C LYS A 95 5.19 7.12 10.32
N ARG A 96 6.08 6.97 11.30
CA ARG A 96 5.70 6.66 12.68
C ARG A 96 4.79 7.73 13.26
N ASP A 97 5.12 8.99 13.04
CA ASP A 97 4.34 10.12 13.55
C ASP A 97 2.96 10.21 12.89
N ILE A 98 2.87 9.92 11.60
CA ILE A 98 1.59 9.85 10.87
C ILE A 98 0.66 8.82 11.52
N ILE A 99 1.17 7.62 11.82
CA ILE A 99 0.37 6.55 12.46
C ILE A 99 -0.02 6.97 13.87
N ASN A 100 0.95 7.40 14.69
CA ASN A 100 0.72 7.79 16.08
C ASN A 100 -0.31 8.92 16.18
N ASN A 101 -0.21 9.93 15.31
CA ASN A 101 -1.15 11.04 15.27
C ASN A 101 -2.56 10.59 14.86
N ALA A 102 -2.70 9.70 13.87
CA ALA A 102 -3.99 9.18 13.47
C ALA A 102 -4.65 8.38 14.61
N MET A 103 -3.92 7.45 15.22
CA MET A 103 -4.43 6.62 16.31
C MET A 103 -4.82 7.46 17.55
N ARG A 104 -4.03 8.48 17.89
CA ARG A 104 -4.33 9.35 19.03
C ARG A 104 -5.50 10.30 18.78
N ARG A 105 -5.51 10.98 17.61
CA ARG A 105 -6.47 12.05 17.33
C ARG A 105 -7.81 11.52 16.78
N ILE A 106 -7.79 10.50 15.93
CA ILE A 106 -9.00 9.94 15.32
C ILE A 106 -9.49 8.76 16.16
N GLY A 107 -8.59 7.83 16.53
CA GLY A 107 -8.94 6.65 17.30
C GLY A 107 -9.16 6.90 18.79
N GLY A 108 -8.67 8.02 19.33
CA GLY A 108 -8.76 8.35 20.75
C GLY A 108 -7.84 7.53 21.67
N PHE A 109 -6.87 6.81 21.11
CA PHE A 109 -5.89 6.01 21.86
C PHE A 109 -4.73 6.90 22.34
N LYS A 110 -4.91 7.59 23.48
CA LYS A 110 -4.02 8.65 23.94
C LYS A 110 -2.54 8.20 24.09
N ASP A 111 -2.31 7.01 24.60
CA ASP A 111 -0.99 6.45 24.87
C ASP A 111 -0.46 5.57 23.75
N PHE A 112 -1.13 5.55 22.60
CA PHE A 112 -0.71 4.74 21.46
C PHE A 112 0.65 5.18 20.93
N ASN A 113 1.51 4.21 20.73
CA ASN A 113 2.78 4.38 20.05
C ASN A 113 3.12 3.13 19.24
N VAL A 114 3.52 3.30 18.01
CA VAL A 114 4.06 2.21 17.20
C VAL A 114 5.39 1.77 17.78
N SER A 115 5.47 0.53 18.25
CA SER A 115 6.66 -0.01 18.91
C SER A 115 7.84 -0.20 17.95
N GLU A 116 7.55 -0.50 16.68
CA GLU A 116 8.54 -0.84 15.67
C GLU A 116 8.14 -0.27 14.31
N ILE A 117 9.12 0.25 13.56
CA ILE A 117 8.97 0.56 12.14
C ILE A 117 10.05 -0.15 11.34
N ILE A 118 9.64 -1.01 10.43
CA ILE A 118 10.52 -1.85 9.63
C ILE A 118 10.78 -1.13 8.30
N GLY A 119 11.98 -0.55 8.19
CA GLY A 119 12.46 0.08 6.97
C GLY A 119 12.99 -0.93 5.95
N MET A 120 13.31 -0.43 4.77
CA MET A 120 13.93 -1.19 3.68
C MET A 120 15.43 -0.91 3.64
N GLU A 121 16.25 -1.94 3.52
CA GLU A 121 17.71 -1.80 3.46
C GLU A 121 18.14 -1.03 2.20
N ASN A 122 17.58 -1.41 1.04
CA ASN A 122 17.76 -0.68 -0.21
C ASN A 122 16.41 -0.13 -0.70
N PRO A 123 16.09 1.16 -0.43
CA PRO A 123 14.79 1.74 -0.75
C PRO A 123 14.62 2.16 -2.22
N THR A 124 15.37 1.56 -3.14
CA THR A 124 15.30 1.78 -4.59
C THR A 124 14.94 0.49 -5.32
N ARG A 125 14.46 0.61 -6.57
CA ARG A 125 14.15 -0.55 -7.46
C ARG A 125 13.22 -1.61 -6.85
N TYR A 126 12.44 -1.22 -5.85
CA TYR A 126 11.60 -2.16 -5.09
C TYR A 126 10.24 -2.44 -5.74
N ARG A 127 9.79 -1.57 -6.64
CA ARG A 127 8.44 -1.60 -7.17
C ARG A 127 8.33 -2.57 -8.35
N ASN A 128 7.63 -3.68 -8.12
CA ASN A 128 7.45 -4.71 -9.13
C ASN A 128 6.38 -4.36 -10.18
N LYS A 129 5.47 -3.44 -9.91
CA LYS A 129 4.40 -3.01 -10.82
C LYS A 129 4.49 -1.53 -11.10
N THR A 130 4.60 -1.14 -12.37
CA THR A 130 4.62 0.26 -12.79
C THR A 130 3.58 0.50 -13.88
N ILE A 131 2.84 1.59 -13.77
CA ILE A 131 1.88 2.05 -14.77
C ILE A 131 2.37 3.37 -15.32
N PHE A 132 2.62 3.43 -16.62
CA PHE A 132 2.99 4.62 -17.35
C PHE A 132 1.81 5.07 -18.20
N HIS A 133 1.69 6.37 -18.37
CA HIS A 133 0.71 6.98 -19.26
C HIS A 133 1.44 7.60 -20.45
N ALA A 134 0.81 7.61 -21.59
CA ALA A 134 1.37 8.22 -22.78
C ALA A 134 0.47 9.33 -23.31
N ASP A 135 1.08 10.36 -23.86
CA ASP A 135 0.47 11.32 -24.72
C ASP A 135 1.15 11.26 -26.12
N LYS A 136 0.76 12.15 -27.03
CA LYS A 136 1.26 12.13 -28.43
C LYS A 136 2.80 12.18 -28.55
N ASN A 137 3.52 12.61 -27.53
CA ASN A 137 4.94 12.93 -27.61
C ASN A 137 5.81 12.25 -26.55
N SER A 138 5.20 11.63 -25.54
CA SER A 138 5.97 11.13 -24.40
C SER A 138 5.27 10.03 -23.62
N VAL A 139 6.07 9.19 -22.98
CA VAL A 139 5.66 8.17 -22.01
C VAL A 139 6.18 8.57 -20.64
N GLY A 140 5.35 8.47 -19.62
CA GLY A 140 5.77 8.85 -18.28
C GLY A 140 4.69 8.70 -17.23
N PHE A 141 4.79 9.51 -16.20
CA PHE A 141 3.84 9.54 -15.11
C PHE A 141 3.01 10.82 -15.10
N TYR A 142 1.83 10.78 -14.54
CA TYR A 142 1.09 12.02 -14.30
C TYR A 142 1.82 12.93 -13.31
N SER A 143 1.79 14.23 -13.57
CA SER A 143 2.24 15.21 -12.60
C SER A 143 1.32 15.22 -11.37
N ALA A 144 1.85 15.71 -10.26
CA ALA A 144 1.05 15.87 -9.05
C ALA A 144 -0.17 16.78 -9.32
N LYS A 145 -1.37 16.29 -8.97
CA LYS A 145 -2.64 17.01 -9.12
C LYS A 145 -3.10 17.31 -10.57
N SER A 146 -2.51 16.67 -11.58
CA SER A 146 -2.98 16.80 -12.98
C SER A 146 -2.78 15.50 -13.78
N HIS A 147 -3.40 15.42 -14.96
CA HIS A 147 -3.17 14.34 -15.93
C HIS A 147 -2.14 14.70 -17.01
N THR A 148 -1.32 15.73 -16.77
CA THR A 148 -0.21 16.06 -17.66
C THR A 148 0.87 15.00 -17.51
N VAL A 149 1.30 14.40 -18.60
CA VAL A 149 2.37 13.40 -18.61
C VAL A 149 3.71 14.08 -18.40
N VAL A 150 4.44 13.65 -17.37
CA VAL A 150 5.84 14.00 -17.14
C VAL A 150 6.68 12.91 -17.75
N PRO A 151 7.45 13.19 -18.81
CA PRO A 151 8.27 12.19 -19.48
C PRO A 151 9.25 11.52 -18.52
N VAL A 152 9.42 10.20 -18.65
CA VAL A 152 10.36 9.44 -17.86
C VAL A 152 11.10 8.43 -18.74
N THR A 153 12.40 8.36 -18.59
CA THR A 153 13.24 7.33 -19.19
C THR A 153 13.60 6.25 -18.18
N ASP A 154 13.63 6.60 -16.91
CA ASP A 154 13.93 5.69 -15.80
C ASP A 154 13.27 6.16 -14.51
N CYS A 155 12.74 5.19 -13.75
CA CYS A 155 12.13 5.44 -12.44
C CYS A 155 12.94 4.76 -11.34
N ALA A 156 13.57 5.55 -10.47
CA ALA A 156 14.47 5.07 -9.44
C ALA A 156 13.84 4.07 -8.43
N ILE A 157 12.51 3.95 -8.37
CA ILE A 157 11.83 2.93 -7.56
C ILE A 157 11.25 1.77 -8.37
N GLY A 158 11.12 1.92 -9.71
CA GLY A 158 10.62 0.89 -10.63
C GLY A 158 11.70 -0.09 -11.07
N ALA A 159 11.30 -1.13 -11.77
CA ALA A 159 12.23 -2.09 -12.38
C ALA A 159 13.13 -1.39 -13.43
N GLU A 160 14.40 -1.77 -13.48
CA GLU A 160 15.39 -1.17 -14.41
C GLU A 160 15.04 -1.43 -15.87
N GLU A 161 14.50 -2.61 -16.15
CA GLU A 161 14.08 -3.03 -17.50
C GLU A 161 12.96 -2.16 -18.09
N ASN A 162 12.27 -1.36 -17.27
CA ASN A 162 11.27 -0.42 -17.76
C ASN A 162 11.84 0.57 -18.78
N ALA A 163 13.10 0.97 -18.63
CA ALA A 163 13.75 1.89 -19.57
C ALA A 163 13.84 1.31 -20.98
N GLU A 164 14.28 0.05 -21.10
CA GLU A 164 14.37 -0.66 -22.38
C GLU A 164 13.01 -0.84 -23.02
N ILE A 165 12.00 -1.22 -22.20
CA ILE A 165 10.62 -1.42 -22.66
C ILE A 165 10.01 -0.11 -23.17
N ILE A 166 10.15 1.00 -22.41
CA ILE A 166 9.64 2.32 -22.81
C ILE A 166 10.25 2.75 -24.15
N ASN A 167 11.57 2.58 -24.31
CA ASN A 167 12.24 2.94 -25.55
C ASN A 167 11.72 2.12 -26.74
N ALA A 168 11.51 0.80 -26.55
CA ALA A 168 11.05 -0.09 -27.61
C ALA A 168 9.61 0.20 -28.09
N ILE A 169 8.78 0.80 -27.24
CA ILE A 169 7.38 1.06 -27.56
C ILE A 169 7.08 2.54 -27.83
N SER A 170 8.08 3.40 -27.82
CA SER A 170 7.92 4.86 -28.00
C SER A 170 7.31 5.25 -29.35
N GLU A 171 7.44 4.41 -30.38
CA GLU A 171 6.90 4.63 -31.72
C GLU A 171 5.44 4.20 -31.89
N PHE A 172 4.88 3.47 -30.89
CA PHE A 172 3.50 2.99 -30.96
C PHE A 172 2.53 4.03 -30.39
N ASN A 173 1.35 4.15 -31.01
CA ASN A 173 0.28 5.05 -30.56
C ASN A 173 -0.43 4.45 -29.33
N MET A 174 0.23 4.50 -28.18
CA MET A 174 -0.29 3.97 -26.92
C MET A 174 -0.85 5.06 -26.01
N THR A 175 -1.73 4.66 -25.11
CA THR A 175 -2.27 5.49 -24.04
C THR A 175 -1.79 5.06 -22.66
N GLU A 176 -1.51 3.77 -22.46
CA GLU A 176 -1.06 3.22 -21.19
C GLU A 176 -0.10 2.05 -21.42
N LEU A 177 0.95 2.01 -20.64
CA LEU A 177 1.84 0.88 -20.47
C LEU A 177 1.82 0.43 -19.02
N PHE A 178 1.59 -0.83 -18.79
CA PHE A 178 1.75 -1.47 -17.49
C PHE A 178 2.85 -2.53 -17.57
N THR A 179 3.80 -2.49 -16.67
CA THR A 179 4.83 -3.51 -16.52
C THR A 179 4.72 -4.17 -15.15
N ARG A 180 4.97 -5.47 -15.08
CA ARG A 180 5.10 -6.21 -13.82
C ARG A 180 6.27 -7.17 -13.89
N LYS A 181 7.22 -7.05 -12.95
CA LYS A 181 8.39 -7.92 -12.81
C LYS A 181 8.18 -8.88 -11.64
N SER A 182 8.44 -10.15 -11.86
CA SER A 182 8.64 -11.11 -10.79
C SER A 182 10.00 -10.91 -10.14
N PHE A 183 10.04 -10.87 -8.82
CA PHE A 183 11.30 -10.74 -8.08
C PHE A 183 11.99 -12.09 -7.87
N SER A 184 11.23 -13.19 -7.90
CA SER A 184 11.80 -14.53 -7.74
C SER A 184 12.33 -15.12 -9.04
N THR A 185 11.68 -14.85 -10.19
CA THR A 185 12.08 -15.42 -11.49
C THR A 185 12.78 -14.42 -12.41
N GLY A 186 12.58 -13.12 -12.18
CA GLY A 186 13.01 -12.05 -13.09
C GLY A 186 12.09 -11.86 -14.30
N ASP A 187 11.04 -12.66 -14.45
CA ASP A 187 10.11 -12.57 -15.57
C ASP A 187 9.30 -11.27 -15.56
N ILE A 188 9.06 -10.72 -16.75
CA ILE A 188 8.31 -9.48 -16.91
C ILE A 188 7.07 -9.72 -17.76
N MET A 189 5.96 -9.19 -17.26
CA MET A 189 4.70 -9.03 -17.99
C MET A 189 4.57 -7.58 -18.44
N VAL A 190 4.24 -7.39 -19.71
CA VAL A 190 4.01 -6.09 -20.34
C VAL A 190 2.58 -6.04 -20.85
N CYS A 191 1.81 -5.04 -20.45
CA CYS A 191 0.45 -4.81 -20.93
C CYS A 191 0.37 -3.42 -21.56
N VAL A 192 -0.04 -3.34 -22.81
CA VAL A 192 -0.13 -2.11 -23.59
C VAL A 192 -1.58 -1.85 -23.98
N LYS A 193 -2.03 -0.61 -23.78
CA LYS A 193 -3.24 -0.09 -24.40
C LYS A 193 -2.84 0.84 -25.53
N ALA A 194 -3.18 0.48 -26.75
CA ALA A 194 -2.78 1.21 -27.95
C ALA A 194 -3.83 1.10 -29.05
N GLU A 195 -3.92 2.13 -29.87
CA GLU A 195 -4.81 2.16 -31.04
C GLU A 195 -4.03 1.80 -32.32
N ASN A 196 -4.68 1.08 -33.24
CA ASN A 196 -4.13 0.76 -34.57
C ASN A 196 -2.73 0.13 -34.53
N THR A 197 -2.45 -0.72 -33.53
CA THR A 197 -1.14 -1.30 -33.28
C THR A 197 -1.08 -2.74 -33.82
N ASP A 198 -0.06 -3.03 -34.64
CA ASP A 198 0.25 -4.37 -35.10
C ASP A 198 0.87 -5.21 -33.97
N ALA A 199 0.15 -6.27 -33.57
CA ALA A 199 0.56 -7.15 -32.46
C ALA A 199 1.92 -7.83 -32.72
N LYS A 200 2.24 -8.19 -33.97
CA LYS A 200 3.53 -8.82 -34.32
C LYS A 200 4.69 -7.84 -34.18
N LYS A 201 4.50 -6.61 -34.65
CA LYS A 201 5.51 -5.55 -34.53
C LYS A 201 5.75 -5.19 -33.07
N LEU A 202 4.69 -5.03 -32.28
CA LEU A 202 4.78 -4.77 -30.84
C LEU A 202 5.53 -5.91 -30.12
N THR A 203 5.16 -7.16 -30.41
CA THR A 203 5.82 -8.33 -29.84
C THR A 203 7.30 -8.35 -30.17
N ALA A 204 7.67 -8.14 -31.42
CA ALA A 204 9.07 -8.14 -31.86
C ALA A 204 9.88 -7.01 -31.17
N ALA A 205 9.31 -5.81 -31.07
CA ALA A 205 9.95 -4.68 -30.43
C ALA A 205 10.21 -4.94 -28.93
N VAL A 206 9.17 -5.34 -28.18
CA VAL A 206 9.25 -5.54 -26.73
C VAL A 206 10.12 -6.76 -26.37
N SER A 207 9.90 -7.93 -27.00
CA SER A 207 10.68 -9.14 -26.71
C SER A 207 12.11 -9.07 -27.24
N GLY A 208 12.34 -8.25 -28.25
CA GLY A 208 13.68 -7.95 -28.77
C GLY A 208 14.49 -7.07 -27.83
N ALA A 209 13.86 -6.07 -27.23
CA ALA A 209 14.51 -5.12 -26.32
C ALA A 209 14.80 -5.75 -24.96
N CYS A 210 13.87 -6.52 -24.39
CA CYS A 210 14.02 -7.09 -23.05
C CYS A 210 13.75 -8.59 -23.04
N LYS A 211 14.79 -9.40 -22.81
CA LYS A 211 14.73 -10.88 -22.80
C LYS A 211 13.97 -11.46 -21.61
N SER A 212 13.84 -10.68 -20.54
CA SER A 212 13.04 -11.04 -19.35
C SER A 212 11.54 -11.00 -19.61
N VAL A 213 11.08 -10.41 -20.71
CA VAL A 213 9.65 -10.37 -21.05
C VAL A 213 9.16 -11.76 -21.44
N LYS A 214 8.23 -12.29 -20.66
CA LYS A 214 7.60 -13.62 -20.82
C LYS A 214 6.12 -13.55 -21.13
N SER A 215 5.51 -12.37 -21.04
CA SER A 215 4.09 -12.16 -21.28
C SER A 215 3.88 -10.77 -21.88
N ILE A 216 3.14 -10.68 -22.99
CA ILE A 216 2.74 -9.39 -23.57
C ILE A 216 1.23 -9.42 -23.84
N TYR A 217 0.57 -8.36 -23.37
CA TYR A 217 -0.84 -8.10 -23.61
C TYR A 217 -1.00 -6.82 -24.44
N LEU A 218 -1.91 -6.87 -25.41
CA LEU A 218 -2.37 -5.72 -26.17
C LEU A 218 -3.89 -5.59 -26.01
N ASN A 219 -4.34 -4.47 -25.45
CA ASN A 219 -5.77 -4.18 -25.21
C ASN A 219 -6.52 -5.30 -24.46
N GLY A 220 -5.83 -5.99 -23.54
CA GLY A 220 -6.39 -7.09 -22.74
C GLY A 220 -6.23 -8.48 -23.33
N GLU A 221 -5.78 -8.61 -24.59
CA GLU A 221 -5.50 -9.89 -25.21
C GLU A 221 -4.04 -10.30 -25.04
N ASN A 222 -3.77 -11.55 -24.66
CA ASN A 222 -2.42 -12.09 -24.60
C ASN A 222 -1.92 -12.37 -26.04
N ILE A 223 -0.92 -11.62 -26.49
CA ILE A 223 -0.35 -11.71 -27.84
C ILE A 223 1.01 -12.42 -27.88
N TYR A 224 1.62 -12.66 -26.71
CA TYR A 224 2.92 -13.34 -26.61
C TYR A 224 3.10 -14.02 -25.26
N GLY A 225 3.60 -15.24 -25.28
CA GLY A 225 4.08 -15.99 -24.14
C GLY A 225 3.00 -16.44 -23.15
N SER A 226 3.31 -16.47 -21.88
CA SER A 226 2.42 -16.98 -20.85
C SER A 226 1.30 -15.99 -20.51
N ALA A 227 0.10 -16.51 -20.20
CA ALA A 227 -1.01 -15.69 -19.71
C ALA A 227 -0.83 -15.18 -18.26
N ALA A 228 0.23 -15.57 -17.58
CA ALA A 228 0.56 -15.12 -16.24
C ALA A 228 2.07 -15.26 -16.00
N ILE A 229 2.60 -14.51 -15.04
CA ILE A 229 3.92 -14.75 -14.47
C ILE A 229 3.76 -15.33 -13.07
N THR A 230 4.81 -15.96 -12.55
CA THR A 230 4.84 -16.44 -11.17
C THR A 230 5.80 -15.61 -10.34
N ASP A 231 5.47 -15.41 -9.06
CA ASP A 231 6.38 -14.83 -8.08
C ASP A 231 6.25 -15.57 -6.75
N THR A 232 7.28 -15.53 -5.94
CA THR A 232 7.31 -16.22 -4.64
C THR A 232 7.20 -15.21 -3.51
N LEU A 233 6.34 -15.51 -2.52
CA LEU A 233 6.16 -14.70 -1.33
C LEU A 233 6.00 -15.62 -0.10
N CYS A 234 6.83 -15.44 0.93
CA CYS A 234 6.85 -16.30 2.12
C CYS A 234 7.03 -17.80 1.80
N GLY A 235 7.78 -18.13 0.74
CA GLY A 235 7.98 -19.49 0.26
C GLY A 235 6.71 -20.14 -0.31
N ILE A 236 5.79 -19.35 -0.83
CA ILE A 236 4.60 -19.76 -1.59
C ILE A 236 4.71 -19.16 -2.98
N GLU A 237 4.50 -19.99 -4.01
CA GLU A 237 4.45 -19.55 -5.40
C GLU A 237 3.06 -19.03 -5.74
N PHE A 238 3.00 -17.83 -6.32
CA PHE A 238 1.76 -17.20 -6.77
C PHE A 238 1.78 -17.01 -8.27
N ARG A 239 0.75 -17.51 -8.93
CA ARG A 239 0.43 -17.20 -10.30
C ARG A 239 -0.27 -15.86 -10.36
N ILE A 240 0.25 -14.92 -11.14
CA ILE A 240 -0.17 -13.53 -11.18
C ILE A 240 -0.60 -13.18 -12.60
N SER A 241 -1.90 -12.95 -12.80
CA SER A 241 -2.46 -12.47 -14.07
C SER A 241 -2.36 -10.93 -14.15
N PRO A 242 -2.59 -10.30 -15.31
CA PRO A 242 -2.58 -8.83 -15.45
C PRO A 242 -3.49 -8.12 -14.44
N GLU A 243 -4.65 -8.71 -14.17
CA GLU A 243 -5.72 -8.14 -13.34
C GLU A 243 -5.52 -8.44 -11.85
N SER A 244 -4.71 -9.45 -11.49
CA SER A 244 -4.49 -9.84 -10.09
C SER A 244 -3.87 -8.70 -9.31
N PHE A 245 -4.44 -8.39 -8.14
CA PHE A 245 -3.74 -7.58 -7.15
C PHE A 245 -2.63 -8.41 -6.50
N PHE A 246 -1.44 -7.87 -6.50
CA PHE A 246 -0.27 -8.41 -5.81
C PHE A 246 0.53 -7.23 -5.28
N GLN A 247 1.05 -7.33 -4.07
CA GLN A 247 1.77 -6.24 -3.41
C GLN A 247 2.97 -5.79 -4.24
N VAL A 248 3.18 -4.48 -4.31
CA VAL A 248 4.16 -3.89 -5.25
C VAL A 248 5.61 -3.92 -4.77
N ASN A 249 5.86 -4.27 -3.52
CA ASN A 249 7.18 -4.40 -2.91
C ASN A 249 7.29 -5.78 -2.23
N PRO A 250 7.67 -6.83 -2.95
CA PRO A 250 7.73 -8.19 -2.41
C PRO A 250 8.60 -8.31 -1.16
N VAL A 251 9.76 -7.65 -1.13
CA VAL A 251 10.71 -7.70 0.00
C VAL A 251 10.07 -7.19 1.30
N GLN A 252 9.39 -6.05 1.24
CA GLN A 252 8.73 -5.51 2.43
C GLN A 252 7.41 -6.22 2.73
N THR A 253 6.75 -6.80 1.72
CA THR A 253 5.53 -7.59 1.91
C THR A 253 5.81 -8.85 2.74
N GLU A 254 6.93 -9.52 2.52
CA GLU A 254 7.32 -10.65 3.36
C GLU A 254 7.48 -10.25 4.84
N LYS A 255 8.09 -9.09 5.11
CA LYS A 255 8.21 -8.55 6.47
C LYS A 255 6.84 -8.19 7.06
N LEU A 256 5.96 -7.58 6.24
CA LEU A 256 4.59 -7.25 6.63
C LEU A 256 3.79 -8.49 7.02
N TYR A 257 3.83 -9.52 6.18
CA TYR A 257 3.11 -10.77 6.42
C TYR A 257 3.72 -11.57 7.58
N ALA A 258 5.05 -11.58 7.69
CA ALA A 258 5.72 -12.19 8.84
C ALA A 258 5.25 -11.53 10.16
N LYS A 259 5.14 -10.19 10.19
CA LYS A 259 4.64 -9.45 11.35
C LYS A 259 3.15 -9.71 11.62
N ALA A 260 2.32 -9.74 10.59
CA ALA A 260 0.90 -10.08 10.72
C ALA A 260 0.70 -11.50 11.28
N LEU A 261 1.44 -12.48 10.79
CA LEU A 261 1.39 -13.87 11.28
C LEU A 261 2.02 -14.04 12.66
N GLU A 262 3.05 -13.26 13.01
CA GLU A 262 3.59 -13.18 14.38
C GLU A 262 2.50 -12.70 15.36
N PHE A 263 1.79 -11.62 15.00
CA PHE A 263 0.71 -11.07 15.83
C PHE A 263 -0.50 -12.00 15.89
N ALA A 264 -0.79 -12.71 14.81
CA ALA A 264 -1.83 -13.73 14.78
C ALA A 264 -1.54 -14.91 15.72
N GLY A 265 -0.26 -15.27 15.92
CA GLY A 265 0.18 -16.31 16.85
C GLY A 265 -0.49 -17.66 16.56
N LEU A 266 -0.46 -18.08 15.28
CA LEU A 266 -1.19 -19.25 14.78
C LEU A 266 -0.53 -20.57 15.18
N ASP A 267 -1.38 -21.57 15.45
CA ASP A 267 -0.99 -22.98 15.58
C ASP A 267 -1.97 -23.92 14.84
N LYS A 268 -1.64 -25.21 14.81
CA LYS A 268 -2.39 -26.24 14.06
C LYS A 268 -3.75 -26.63 14.68
N THR A 269 -4.19 -25.96 15.72
CA THR A 269 -5.54 -26.13 16.30
C THR A 269 -6.50 -25.03 15.84
N MET A 270 -5.99 -23.89 15.36
CA MET A 270 -6.71 -22.66 15.12
C MET A 270 -7.34 -22.57 13.74
N THR A 271 -8.54 -22.00 13.69
CA THR A 271 -9.22 -21.54 12.47
C THR A 271 -9.00 -20.05 12.29
N VAL A 272 -8.57 -19.65 11.10
CA VAL A 272 -8.33 -18.25 10.72
C VAL A 272 -9.36 -17.82 9.68
N MET A 273 -9.89 -16.62 9.82
CA MET A 273 -10.67 -15.97 8.76
C MET A 273 -9.86 -14.78 8.23
N ASP A 274 -9.52 -14.83 6.94
CA ASP A 274 -8.81 -13.77 6.21
C ASP A 274 -9.82 -12.99 5.36
N ILE A 275 -10.11 -11.77 5.76
CA ILE A 275 -11.13 -10.92 5.13
C ILE A 275 -10.43 -9.91 4.23
N TYR A 276 -10.89 -9.81 2.97
CA TYR A 276 -10.26 -9.10 1.85
C TYR A 276 -9.01 -9.83 1.34
N CYS A 277 -9.11 -11.16 1.21
CA CYS A 277 -7.95 -12.03 0.97
C CYS A 277 -7.31 -11.90 -0.44
N GLY A 278 -7.96 -11.22 -1.39
CA GLY A 278 -7.48 -11.11 -2.77
C GLY A 278 -7.18 -12.48 -3.39
N ILE A 279 -5.99 -12.64 -3.97
CA ILE A 279 -5.52 -13.93 -4.54
C ILE A 279 -4.99 -14.90 -3.49
N GLY A 280 -5.32 -14.68 -2.21
CA GLY A 280 -4.99 -15.58 -1.10
C GLY A 280 -3.58 -15.41 -0.53
N THR A 281 -2.93 -14.26 -0.69
CA THR A 281 -1.53 -14.10 -0.28
C THR A 281 -1.33 -14.29 1.23
N ILE A 282 -2.13 -13.65 2.08
CA ILE A 282 -2.07 -13.84 3.53
C ILE A 282 -2.68 -15.20 3.91
N SER A 283 -3.81 -15.56 3.29
CA SER A 283 -4.49 -16.84 3.55
C SER A 283 -3.57 -18.05 3.42
N LEU A 284 -2.82 -18.14 2.31
CA LEU A 284 -1.94 -19.27 2.03
C LEU A 284 -0.72 -19.29 2.95
N CYS A 285 -0.17 -18.10 3.30
CA CYS A 285 0.87 -18.00 4.31
C CYS A 285 0.38 -18.47 5.69
N ALA A 286 -0.85 -18.10 6.08
CA ALA A 286 -1.48 -18.54 7.32
C ALA A 286 -1.78 -20.04 7.33
N ALA A 287 -2.19 -20.62 6.19
CA ALA A 287 -2.52 -22.04 6.06
C ALA A 287 -1.35 -22.99 6.39
N LYS A 288 -0.09 -22.52 6.19
CA LYS A 288 1.09 -23.28 6.63
C LYS A 288 1.15 -23.48 8.15
N LYS A 289 0.55 -22.56 8.92
CA LYS A 289 0.60 -22.55 10.40
C LYS A 289 -0.71 -22.94 11.06
N ALA A 290 -1.85 -22.62 10.44
CA ALA A 290 -3.20 -22.84 10.97
C ALA A 290 -3.72 -24.27 10.69
N LYS A 291 -4.77 -24.66 11.40
CA LYS A 291 -5.59 -25.86 11.13
C LYS A 291 -6.40 -25.66 9.85
N ARG A 292 -7.08 -24.51 9.74
CA ARG A 292 -7.98 -24.16 8.63
C ARG A 292 -7.94 -22.66 8.40
N VAL A 293 -8.05 -22.25 7.14
CA VAL A 293 -8.17 -20.84 6.75
C VAL A 293 -9.42 -20.66 5.90
N ILE A 294 -10.16 -19.59 6.17
CA ILE A 294 -11.35 -19.17 5.43
C ILE A 294 -11.02 -17.80 4.81
N GLY A 295 -10.79 -17.76 3.51
CA GLY A 295 -10.55 -16.52 2.76
C GLY A 295 -11.85 -15.93 2.20
N VAL A 296 -12.02 -14.62 2.34
CA VAL A 296 -13.20 -13.88 1.87
C VAL A 296 -12.76 -12.71 1.00
N GLU A 297 -13.26 -12.67 -0.24
CA GLU A 297 -13.01 -11.61 -1.21
C GLU A 297 -14.25 -11.38 -2.08
N ILE A 298 -14.50 -10.15 -2.49
CA ILE A 298 -15.68 -9.81 -3.31
C ILE A 298 -15.43 -10.09 -4.81
N VAL A 299 -14.18 -10.04 -5.23
CA VAL A 299 -13.79 -10.21 -6.65
C VAL A 299 -13.69 -11.70 -6.97
N GLU A 300 -14.62 -12.22 -7.75
CA GLU A 300 -14.70 -13.65 -8.11
C GLU A 300 -13.40 -14.14 -8.76
N ARG A 301 -12.86 -13.39 -9.71
CA ARG A 301 -11.60 -13.72 -10.36
C ARG A 301 -10.42 -13.88 -9.39
N ALA A 302 -10.35 -13.03 -8.37
CA ALA A 302 -9.31 -13.13 -7.36
C ALA A 302 -9.46 -14.43 -6.52
N ILE A 303 -10.68 -14.86 -6.26
CA ILE A 303 -10.96 -16.14 -5.59
C ILE A 303 -10.56 -17.33 -6.47
N ASP A 304 -10.79 -17.26 -7.78
CA ASP A 304 -10.32 -18.30 -8.68
C ASP A 304 -8.79 -18.39 -8.68
N ASP A 305 -8.11 -17.25 -8.77
CA ASP A 305 -6.65 -17.19 -8.63
C ASP A 305 -6.19 -17.73 -7.26
N ALA A 306 -6.90 -17.44 -6.15
CA ALA A 306 -6.58 -17.96 -4.82
C ALA A 306 -6.68 -19.48 -4.74
N LYS A 307 -7.71 -20.07 -5.34
CA LYS A 307 -7.89 -21.54 -5.42
C LYS A 307 -6.80 -22.20 -6.28
N GLU A 308 -6.46 -21.58 -7.42
CA GLU A 308 -5.35 -22.05 -8.27
C GLU A 308 -4.02 -21.99 -7.52
N ASN A 309 -3.76 -20.89 -6.79
CA ASN A 309 -2.55 -20.72 -5.99
C ASN A 309 -2.50 -21.73 -4.82
N ALA A 310 -3.62 -22.03 -4.17
CA ALA A 310 -3.70 -23.09 -3.16
C ALA A 310 -3.31 -24.44 -3.75
N LYS A 311 -3.89 -24.80 -4.91
CA LYS A 311 -3.60 -26.05 -5.62
C LYS A 311 -2.14 -26.13 -6.07
N LEU A 312 -1.58 -25.05 -6.62
CA LEU A 312 -0.18 -24.95 -7.06
C LEU A 312 0.78 -25.29 -5.93
N ASN A 313 0.46 -24.89 -4.70
CA ASN A 313 1.29 -25.11 -3.52
C ASN A 313 0.90 -26.33 -2.67
N GLY A 314 -0.04 -27.17 -3.11
CA GLY A 314 -0.51 -28.34 -2.37
C GLY A 314 -1.21 -28.00 -1.05
N ILE A 315 -1.77 -26.78 -0.92
CA ILE A 315 -2.47 -26.31 0.29
C ILE A 315 -3.94 -26.72 0.20
N SER A 316 -4.38 -27.60 1.07
CA SER A 316 -5.74 -28.16 1.08
C SER A 316 -6.61 -27.68 2.25
N ASN A 317 -6.04 -26.95 3.21
CA ASN A 317 -6.72 -26.45 4.40
C ASN A 317 -7.14 -24.96 4.28
N ALA A 318 -7.20 -24.43 3.07
CA ALA A 318 -7.69 -23.08 2.78
C ALA A 318 -8.95 -23.17 1.90
N GLU A 319 -10.02 -22.50 2.31
CA GLU A 319 -11.28 -22.38 1.59
C GLU A 319 -11.56 -20.93 1.25
N PHE A 320 -12.12 -20.66 0.06
CA PHE A 320 -12.29 -19.31 -0.45
C PHE A 320 -13.72 -19.03 -0.90
N TYR A 321 -14.25 -17.87 -0.52
CA TYR A 321 -15.61 -17.42 -0.78
C TYR A 321 -15.64 -16.10 -1.55
N ALA A 322 -16.22 -16.11 -2.77
CA ALA A 322 -16.41 -14.95 -3.62
C ALA A 322 -17.67 -14.17 -3.23
N ARG A 323 -17.60 -13.39 -2.16
CA ARG A 323 -18.71 -12.54 -1.71
C ARG A 323 -18.21 -11.37 -0.88
N GLY A 324 -18.98 -10.27 -0.86
CA GLY A 324 -18.72 -9.15 0.03
C GLY A 324 -18.69 -9.58 1.50
N ALA A 325 -17.68 -9.11 2.23
CA ALA A 325 -17.46 -9.49 3.63
C ALA A 325 -18.68 -9.20 4.50
N GLU A 326 -19.36 -8.06 4.24
CA GLU A 326 -20.58 -7.64 4.94
C GLU A 326 -21.76 -8.61 4.81
N LYS A 327 -21.71 -9.53 3.85
CA LYS A 327 -22.75 -10.57 3.60
C LYS A 327 -22.31 -11.94 4.08
N ILE A 328 -21.07 -12.35 3.72
CA ILE A 328 -20.61 -13.72 3.95
C ILE A 328 -20.17 -13.94 5.39
N VAL A 329 -19.50 -12.98 6.03
CA VAL A 329 -19.02 -13.13 7.42
C VAL A 329 -20.19 -13.36 8.40
N PRO A 330 -21.29 -12.57 8.36
CA PRO A 330 -22.46 -12.87 9.18
C PRO A 330 -23.09 -14.24 8.92
N TYR A 331 -23.09 -14.69 7.66
CA TYR A 331 -23.60 -16.00 7.29
C TYR A 331 -22.74 -17.13 7.88
N LEU A 332 -21.44 -17.07 7.69
CA LEU A 332 -20.48 -18.05 8.21
C LEU A 332 -20.58 -18.15 9.75
N VAL A 333 -20.60 -17.01 10.43
CA VAL A 333 -20.77 -16.98 11.89
C VAL A 333 -22.09 -17.61 12.33
N LYS A 334 -23.20 -17.32 11.62
CA LYS A 334 -24.50 -17.91 11.93
C LYS A 334 -24.54 -19.43 11.68
N SER A 335 -23.80 -19.94 10.70
CA SER A 335 -23.68 -21.37 10.42
C SER A 335 -22.68 -22.10 11.32
N GLY A 336 -22.14 -21.45 12.34
CA GLY A 336 -21.26 -22.06 13.34
C GLY A 336 -19.76 -21.95 13.02
N GLU A 337 -19.39 -21.23 11.96
CA GLU A 337 -17.99 -20.96 11.65
C GLU A 337 -17.45 -19.85 12.56
N VAL A 338 -16.80 -20.24 13.64
CA VAL A 338 -16.21 -19.31 14.61
C VAL A 338 -14.70 -19.32 14.44
N PRO A 339 -14.10 -18.24 13.92
CA PRO A 339 -12.65 -18.15 13.82
C PRO A 339 -12.01 -17.86 15.19
N ASP A 340 -10.87 -18.49 15.47
CA ASP A 340 -10.02 -18.13 16.62
C ASP A 340 -9.30 -16.80 16.38
N VAL A 341 -8.91 -16.57 15.12
CA VAL A 341 -8.22 -15.36 14.68
C VAL A 341 -8.85 -14.82 13.40
N VAL A 342 -9.06 -13.51 13.37
CA VAL A 342 -9.42 -12.77 12.14
C VAL A 342 -8.25 -11.93 11.68
N ILE A 343 -7.90 -12.03 10.41
CA ILE A 343 -6.94 -11.14 9.75
C ILE A 343 -7.72 -10.25 8.77
N LEU A 344 -7.42 -8.96 8.73
CA LEU A 344 -8.06 -7.97 7.86
C LEU A 344 -6.99 -7.20 7.10
N ASP A 345 -7.12 -7.11 5.78
CA ASP A 345 -6.32 -6.21 4.91
C ASP A 345 -7.26 -5.44 3.98
N PRO A 346 -8.09 -4.51 4.50
CA PRO A 346 -9.09 -3.82 3.73
C PRO A 346 -8.50 -2.77 2.78
N PRO A 347 -9.27 -2.32 1.77
CA PRO A 347 -8.88 -1.23 0.89
C PRO A 347 -8.71 0.09 1.68
N ARG A 348 -8.15 1.12 1.04
CA ARG A 348 -7.86 2.45 1.64
C ARG A 348 -9.02 3.10 2.41
N LYS A 349 -10.27 2.78 2.07
CA LYS A 349 -11.47 3.27 2.78
C LYS A 349 -11.71 2.61 4.14
N GLY A 350 -10.94 1.58 4.48
CA GLY A 350 -11.14 0.75 5.66
C GLY A 350 -12.24 -0.28 5.49
N SER A 351 -12.62 -0.94 6.58
CA SER A 351 -13.73 -1.89 6.63
C SER A 351 -15.06 -1.19 6.91
N ASP A 352 -16.16 -1.78 6.45
CA ASP A 352 -17.49 -1.28 6.75
C ASP A 352 -18.00 -1.78 8.12
N GLU A 353 -18.94 -1.04 8.72
CA GLU A 353 -19.49 -1.35 10.05
C GLU A 353 -20.20 -2.70 10.12
N LYS A 354 -20.80 -3.18 9.03
CA LYS A 354 -21.48 -4.48 9.02
C LYS A 354 -20.47 -5.61 9.14
N THR A 355 -19.34 -5.50 8.43
CA THR A 355 -18.22 -6.44 8.51
C THR A 355 -17.61 -6.41 9.91
N LEU A 356 -17.26 -5.23 10.43
CA LEU A 356 -16.70 -5.08 11.78
C LEU A 356 -17.67 -5.61 12.85
N GLY A 357 -18.95 -5.30 12.73
CA GLY A 357 -19.98 -5.82 13.63
C GLY A 357 -20.15 -7.35 13.56
N ALA A 358 -19.94 -7.96 12.38
CA ALA A 358 -19.96 -9.43 12.25
C ALA A 358 -18.75 -10.06 12.91
N ILE A 359 -17.56 -9.44 12.77
CA ILE A 359 -16.35 -9.88 13.47
C ILE A 359 -16.56 -9.83 14.99
N LEU A 360 -17.13 -8.74 15.53
CA LEU A 360 -17.43 -8.64 16.95
C LEU A 360 -18.39 -9.75 17.42
N ARG A 361 -19.38 -10.11 16.60
CA ARG A 361 -20.31 -11.23 16.92
C ARG A 361 -19.64 -12.59 16.90
N SER A 362 -18.65 -12.81 16.04
CA SER A 362 -17.87 -14.07 16.00
C SER A 362 -16.94 -14.22 17.19
N LYS A 363 -16.65 -13.11 17.89
CA LYS A 363 -15.86 -13.07 19.13
C LYS A 363 -14.49 -13.75 19.01
N PRO A 364 -13.68 -13.53 17.96
CA PRO A 364 -12.36 -14.14 17.85
C PRO A 364 -11.50 -13.73 19.07
N GLU A 365 -10.52 -14.55 19.40
CA GLU A 365 -9.56 -14.20 20.47
C GLU A 365 -8.68 -13.03 20.05
N ARG A 366 -8.32 -13.00 18.77
CA ARG A 366 -7.41 -12.01 18.18
C ARG A 366 -7.92 -11.49 16.86
N ILE A 367 -7.72 -10.20 16.64
CA ILE A 367 -7.96 -9.52 15.37
C ILE A 367 -6.63 -8.88 14.97
N VAL A 368 -6.09 -9.28 13.82
CA VAL A 368 -4.91 -8.66 13.22
C VAL A 368 -5.39 -7.78 12.07
N TYR A 369 -5.18 -6.49 12.20
CA TYR A 369 -5.57 -5.49 11.20
C TYR A 369 -4.34 -4.98 10.47
N VAL A 370 -4.23 -5.26 9.18
CA VAL A 370 -3.23 -4.69 8.27
C VAL A 370 -3.87 -3.49 7.57
N SER A 371 -3.17 -2.38 7.44
CA SER A 371 -3.74 -1.16 6.84
C SER A 371 -2.71 -0.27 6.18
N CYS A 372 -3.00 0.15 4.95
CA CYS A 372 -2.26 1.17 4.23
C CYS A 372 -2.72 2.62 4.54
N ASN A 373 -3.75 2.79 5.39
CA ASN A 373 -4.30 4.10 5.72
C ASN A 373 -4.50 4.25 7.24
N PRO A 374 -3.60 4.97 7.93
CA PRO A 374 -3.68 5.15 9.38
C PRO A 374 -4.97 5.80 9.89
N ALA A 375 -5.60 6.67 9.08
CA ALA A 375 -6.83 7.35 9.50
C ALA A 375 -8.03 6.39 9.56
N THR A 376 -8.20 5.54 8.55
CA THR A 376 -9.27 4.53 8.53
C THR A 376 -8.99 3.41 9.52
N LEU A 377 -7.71 3.01 9.69
CA LEU A 377 -7.30 2.09 10.75
C LEU A 377 -7.73 2.60 12.13
N ALA A 378 -7.44 3.86 12.42
CA ALA A 378 -7.76 4.47 13.71
C ALA A 378 -9.27 4.48 14.00
N ARG A 379 -10.11 4.79 12.97
CA ARG A 379 -11.57 4.72 13.04
C ARG A 379 -12.06 3.29 13.32
N ASP A 380 -11.56 2.33 12.55
CA ASP A 380 -12.01 0.94 12.64
C ASP A 380 -11.53 0.26 13.93
N ALA A 381 -10.30 0.56 14.35
CA ALA A 381 -9.78 0.11 15.64
C ALA A 381 -10.60 0.68 16.81
N ARG A 382 -11.08 1.91 16.72
CA ARG A 382 -11.97 2.49 17.72
C ARG A 382 -13.30 1.72 17.78
N PHE A 383 -13.92 1.43 16.63
CA PHE A 383 -15.14 0.64 16.57
C PHE A 383 -14.97 -0.75 17.22
N LEU A 384 -13.87 -1.43 16.91
CA LEU A 384 -13.56 -2.73 17.51
C LEU A 384 -13.29 -2.62 19.01
N SER A 385 -12.66 -1.52 19.45
CA SER A 385 -12.37 -1.26 20.85
C SER A 385 -13.65 -1.02 21.66
N ASP A 386 -14.61 -0.28 21.10
CA ASP A 386 -15.94 -0.11 21.71
C ASP A 386 -16.70 -1.44 21.79
N GLY A 387 -16.37 -2.39 20.92
CA GLY A 387 -16.87 -3.78 20.93
C GLY A 387 -16.13 -4.73 21.88
N GLY A 388 -15.20 -4.26 22.72
CA GLY A 388 -14.55 -5.06 23.76
C GLY A 388 -13.18 -5.62 23.39
N TYR A 389 -12.50 -5.02 22.39
CA TYR A 389 -11.12 -5.33 22.05
C TYR A 389 -10.19 -4.19 22.46
N THR A 390 -8.93 -4.49 22.72
CA THR A 390 -7.90 -3.50 22.99
C THR A 390 -6.74 -3.66 22.03
N VAL A 391 -6.14 -2.55 21.61
CA VAL A 391 -4.88 -2.56 20.85
C VAL A 391 -3.78 -3.03 21.79
N SER A 392 -3.21 -4.20 21.51
CA SER A 392 -2.17 -4.82 22.34
C SER A 392 -0.77 -4.69 21.74
N LYS A 393 -0.66 -4.68 20.41
CA LYS A 393 0.61 -4.48 19.69
C LYS A 393 0.38 -3.67 18.42
N ALA A 394 1.40 -2.93 18.01
CA ALA A 394 1.40 -2.23 16.72
C ALA A 394 2.82 -2.20 16.15
N ALA A 395 2.93 -2.49 14.86
CA ALA A 395 4.16 -2.35 14.09
C ALA A 395 3.86 -1.68 12.74
N ALA A 396 4.83 -1.01 12.17
CA ALA A 396 4.73 -0.43 10.84
C ALA A 396 5.77 -1.04 9.91
N VAL A 397 5.44 -1.10 8.62
CA VAL A 397 6.34 -1.55 7.57
C VAL A 397 6.35 -0.52 6.44
N ASP A 398 7.54 -0.07 6.07
CA ASP A 398 7.68 0.84 4.94
C ASP A 398 7.62 0.09 3.62
N LEU A 399 6.40 -0.18 3.15
CA LEU A 399 6.15 -0.83 1.86
C LEU A 399 6.39 0.11 0.68
N PHE A 400 6.34 1.43 0.91
CA PHE A 400 6.40 2.47 -0.11
C PHE A 400 7.48 3.53 0.20
N PRO A 401 8.77 3.16 0.22
CA PRO A 401 9.87 4.12 0.39
C PRO A 401 9.72 5.36 -0.49
N HIS A 402 10.14 6.51 0.01
CA HIS A 402 10.07 7.82 -0.64
C HIS A 402 8.67 8.41 -0.83
N THR A 403 7.63 7.76 -0.32
CA THR A 403 6.26 8.30 -0.27
C THR A 403 5.82 8.46 1.19
N SER A 404 4.73 9.18 1.42
CA SER A 404 4.13 9.29 2.77
C SER A 404 3.31 8.05 3.18
N HIS A 405 3.09 7.11 2.27
CA HIS A 405 2.34 5.89 2.58
C HIS A 405 3.12 4.95 3.49
N VAL A 406 2.42 4.29 4.38
CA VAL A 406 2.98 3.31 5.31
C VAL A 406 1.95 2.22 5.60
N GLU A 407 2.41 0.98 5.69
CA GLU A 407 1.60 -0.14 6.17
C GLU A 407 1.71 -0.26 7.69
N THR A 408 0.60 -0.53 8.32
CA THR A 408 0.51 -0.70 9.77
C THR A 408 -0.14 -2.03 10.09
N VAL A 409 0.46 -2.81 10.97
CA VAL A 409 -0.12 -4.03 11.53
C VAL A 409 -0.47 -3.77 12.98
N VAL A 410 -1.72 -3.98 13.34
CA VAL A 410 -2.22 -3.85 14.71
C VAL A 410 -2.81 -5.17 15.17
N LEU A 411 -2.37 -5.63 16.34
CA LEU A 411 -3.02 -6.72 17.06
C LEU A 411 -4.04 -6.13 18.02
N MET A 412 -5.28 -6.55 17.90
CA MET A 412 -6.33 -6.30 18.88
C MET A 412 -6.70 -7.60 19.57
N SER A 413 -6.64 -7.60 20.89
CA SER A 413 -6.97 -8.73 21.74
C SER A 413 -8.25 -8.45 22.50
N LYS A 414 -9.03 -9.50 22.71
CA LYS A 414 -10.25 -9.41 23.51
C LYS A 414 -9.91 -9.02 24.96
N VAL A 415 -10.62 -8.05 25.51
CA VAL A 415 -10.45 -7.66 26.90
C VAL A 415 -10.95 -8.81 27.79
N SER A 416 -10.05 -9.44 28.53
CA SER A 416 -10.41 -10.37 29.59
C SER A 416 -11.20 -9.60 30.63
N ARG A 417 -12.51 -9.85 30.77
CA ARG A 417 -13.22 -9.43 31.98
C ARG A 417 -12.70 -10.35 33.10
N GLU A 418 -11.76 -9.87 33.89
CA GLU A 418 -11.58 -10.48 35.21
C GLU A 418 -12.95 -10.47 35.88
N PRO A 419 -13.43 -11.61 36.41
CA PRO A 419 -14.60 -11.56 37.26
C PRO A 419 -14.25 -10.62 38.42
N SER A 420 -14.95 -9.48 38.51
CA SER A 420 -14.89 -8.66 39.70
C SER A 420 -15.20 -9.60 40.87
N LEU A 421 -14.21 -9.91 41.66
CA LEU A 421 -14.40 -10.44 43.00
C LEU A 421 -15.24 -9.42 43.75
N LEU A 422 -16.56 -9.59 43.67
CA LEU A 422 -17.47 -8.95 44.59
C LEU A 422 -17.01 -9.42 45.98
N GLN A 423 -16.38 -8.51 46.70
CA GLN A 423 -16.16 -8.65 48.11
C GLN A 423 -17.53 -8.88 48.75
N LEU A 424 -17.70 -10.08 49.32
CA LEU A 424 -18.70 -10.36 50.33
C LEU A 424 -18.34 -9.64 51.62
#